data_dce9d4e9f3f57a84844e36a545b9b328
#
_entry.id   dce9d4e9f3f57a84844e36a545b9b328
#
_cell.length_a   1.000
_cell.length_b   1.000
_cell.length_c   1.000
_cell.angle_alpha   90.00
_cell.angle_beta   90.00
_cell.angle_gamma   90.00
#
_symmetry.space_group_name_H-M   'P 1'
#
loop_
_entity.id
_entity.type
_entity.pdbx_description
1 polymer ?
#
loop_
_entity_poly.entity_id
_entity_poly.type
_entity_poly.pdbx_seq_one_letter_code
_entity_poly.pdbx_strand_id
1 'polypeptide(L)'
;VGPAIVIDITQACAGNADYQLSAADITSWETTHGAIPGESIVLVRTGWGKFWGDKKKYLGTDTPGDTANLHFPGISREAAELLAQRKIEAIGIDTASIDYGATKDFITHQVLNGANIY
;
A
#
# COMPACT_ATOMS: atom_id res chain seq x y z
N VAL A 1 16.44 5.12 -10.82
CA VAL A 1 15.51 6.10 -11.39
C VAL A 1 14.69 5.43 -12.46
N GLY A 2 13.37 5.53 -12.40
CA GLY A 2 12.48 4.91 -13.36
C GLY A 2 11.15 5.67 -13.44
N PRO A 3 10.22 5.24 -14.32
CA PRO A 3 8.91 5.85 -14.38
C PRO A 3 8.17 5.70 -13.07
N ALA A 4 7.42 6.71 -12.69
CA ALA A 4 6.55 6.67 -11.51
C ALA A 4 5.10 6.51 -11.97
N ILE A 5 4.36 5.60 -11.33
CA ILE A 5 2.93 5.42 -11.55
C ILE A 5 2.18 5.59 -10.24
N VAL A 6 0.93 6.00 -10.33
CA VAL A 6 0.06 6.15 -9.16
C VAL A 6 -1.14 5.23 -9.32
N ILE A 7 -1.35 4.37 -8.33
CA ILE A 7 -2.55 3.53 -8.24
C ILE A 7 -3.44 4.15 -7.17
N ASP A 8 -4.59 4.69 -7.58
CA ASP A 8 -5.50 5.41 -6.69
C ASP A 8 -6.62 4.48 -6.20
N ILE A 9 -6.65 4.23 -4.90
CA ILE A 9 -7.67 3.44 -4.23
C ILE A 9 -8.41 4.25 -3.16
N THR A 10 -8.46 5.57 -3.32
CA THR A 10 -9.07 6.46 -2.33
C THR A 10 -10.53 6.11 -2.04
N GLN A 11 -11.31 5.76 -3.06
CA GLN A 11 -12.73 5.41 -2.86
C GLN A 11 -12.92 4.15 -2.03
N ALA A 12 -12.12 3.12 -2.29
CA ALA A 12 -12.18 1.88 -1.52
C ALA A 12 -11.75 2.09 -0.07
N CYS A 13 -10.72 2.89 0.15
CA CYS A 13 -10.22 3.18 1.49
C CYS A 13 -11.14 4.07 2.29
N ALA A 14 -11.92 4.95 1.64
CA ALA A 14 -12.83 5.86 2.34
C ALA A 14 -13.87 5.11 3.17
N GLY A 15 -14.29 3.93 2.74
CA GLY A 15 -15.27 3.10 3.46
C GLY A 15 -14.65 2.01 4.32
N ASN A 16 -13.33 1.84 4.31
CA ASN A 16 -12.67 0.74 5.01
C ASN A 16 -11.24 1.09 5.39
N ALA A 17 -11.03 1.38 6.67
CA ALA A 17 -9.69 1.71 7.20
C ALA A 17 -8.71 0.53 7.11
N ASP A 18 -9.20 -0.69 7.00
CA ASP A 18 -8.36 -1.89 6.92
C ASP A 18 -8.23 -2.39 5.48
N TYR A 19 -8.54 -1.55 4.50
CA TYR A 19 -8.46 -1.94 3.09
C TYR A 19 -7.03 -2.32 2.71
N GLN A 20 -6.92 -3.39 1.94
CA GLN A 20 -5.65 -3.83 1.40
C GLN A 20 -5.72 -3.78 -0.13
N LEU A 21 -4.77 -3.07 -0.76
CA LEU A 21 -4.65 -3.09 -2.22
C LEU A 21 -4.63 -4.54 -2.69
N SER A 22 -5.53 -4.87 -3.62
CA SER A 22 -5.66 -6.24 -4.13
C SER A 22 -4.93 -6.40 -5.46
N ALA A 23 -4.68 -7.66 -5.83
CA ALA A 23 -4.18 -7.98 -7.18
C ALA A 23 -5.16 -7.50 -8.25
N ALA A 24 -6.47 -7.59 -7.99
CA ALA A 24 -7.50 -7.11 -8.90
C ALA A 24 -7.42 -5.59 -9.11
N ASP A 25 -7.09 -4.81 -8.07
CA ASP A 25 -6.89 -3.37 -8.19
C ASP A 25 -5.75 -3.07 -9.16
N ILE A 26 -4.66 -3.83 -9.08
CA ILE A 26 -3.50 -3.67 -9.96
C ILE A 26 -3.87 -4.02 -11.40
N THR A 27 -4.52 -5.15 -11.62
CA THR A 27 -4.89 -5.56 -12.97
C THR A 27 -5.94 -4.63 -13.59
N SER A 28 -6.86 -4.09 -12.80
CA SER A 28 -7.80 -3.06 -13.26
C SER A 28 -7.07 -1.79 -13.70
N TRP A 29 -6.08 -1.36 -12.94
CA TRP A 29 -5.25 -0.21 -13.31
C TRP A 29 -4.53 -0.48 -14.63
N GLU A 30 -3.96 -1.67 -14.80
CA GLU A 30 -3.27 -2.07 -16.02
C GLU A 30 -4.20 -2.12 -17.22
N THR A 31 -5.46 -2.53 -17.03
CA THR A 31 -6.46 -2.53 -18.10
C THR A 31 -6.69 -1.13 -18.66
N THR A 32 -6.66 -0.11 -17.81
CA THR A 32 -6.90 1.28 -18.19
C THR A 32 -5.64 1.96 -18.71
N HIS A 33 -4.47 1.67 -18.13
CA HIS A 33 -3.22 2.42 -18.36
C HIS A 33 -2.13 1.61 -19.06
N GLY A 34 -2.33 0.30 -19.27
CA GLY A 34 -1.33 -0.61 -19.79
C GLY A 34 -0.52 -1.27 -18.68
N ALA A 35 0.26 -2.28 -19.04
CA ALA A 35 1.06 -3.04 -18.09
C ALA A 35 2.04 -2.14 -17.33
N ILE A 36 2.22 -2.43 -16.04
CA ILE A 36 3.21 -1.71 -15.22
C ILE A 36 4.61 -1.98 -15.76
N PRO A 37 5.36 -0.93 -16.15
CA PRO A 37 6.73 -1.14 -16.65
C PRO A 37 7.64 -1.68 -15.55
N GLY A 38 8.57 -2.55 -15.92
CA GLY A 38 9.65 -2.95 -15.01
C GLY A 38 10.47 -1.74 -14.57
N GLU A 39 11.05 -1.83 -13.37
CA GLU A 39 11.85 -0.75 -12.78
C GLU A 39 11.04 0.53 -12.48
N SER A 40 9.71 0.42 -12.43
CA SER A 40 8.83 1.53 -12.05
C SER A 40 8.86 1.80 -10.55
N ILE A 41 8.58 3.04 -10.19
CA ILE A 41 8.25 3.42 -8.82
C ILE A 41 6.73 3.45 -8.73
N VAL A 42 6.14 2.59 -7.89
CA VAL A 42 4.69 2.50 -7.73
C VAL A 42 4.27 3.24 -6.48
N LEU A 43 3.37 4.20 -6.65
CA LEU A 43 2.83 4.99 -5.54
C LEU A 43 1.36 4.64 -5.37
N VAL A 44 1.00 4.14 -4.19
CA VAL A 44 -0.38 3.79 -3.86
C VAL A 44 -1.01 4.93 -3.10
N ARG A 45 -2.07 5.51 -3.66
CA ARG A 45 -2.78 6.62 -3.04
C ARG A 45 -4.06 6.12 -2.37
N THR A 46 -4.10 6.21 -1.05
CA THR A 46 -5.27 5.80 -0.26
C THR A 46 -6.14 6.98 0.15
N GLY A 47 -5.61 8.19 0.08
CA GLY A 47 -6.26 9.39 0.63
C GLY A 47 -5.97 9.60 2.11
N TRP A 48 -5.21 8.72 2.73
CA TRP A 48 -4.93 8.76 4.17
C TRP A 48 -4.05 9.95 4.58
N GLY A 49 -3.30 10.50 3.64
CA GLY A 49 -2.47 11.70 3.89
C GLY A 49 -3.25 12.87 4.46
N LYS A 50 -4.55 12.98 4.17
CA LYS A 50 -5.41 14.02 4.74
C LYS A 50 -5.53 13.93 6.26
N PHE A 51 -5.22 12.78 6.86
CA PHE A 51 -5.27 12.57 8.30
C PHE A 51 -3.92 12.81 8.99
N TRP A 52 -2.90 13.22 8.27
CA TRP A 52 -1.54 13.38 8.82
C TRP A 52 -1.48 14.21 10.10
N GLY A 53 -2.28 15.27 10.19
CA GLY A 53 -2.36 16.14 11.37
C GLY A 53 -3.22 15.57 12.51
N ASP A 54 -3.84 14.40 12.34
CA ASP A 54 -4.70 13.77 13.34
C ASP A 54 -4.21 12.33 13.56
N LYS A 55 -3.38 12.15 14.56
CA LYS A 55 -2.72 10.88 14.86
C LYS A 55 -3.72 9.73 15.02
N LYS A 56 -4.84 9.97 15.71
CA LYS A 56 -5.84 8.94 15.94
C LYS A 56 -6.49 8.48 14.65
N LYS A 57 -6.81 9.39 13.75
CA LYS A 57 -7.37 9.05 12.44
C LYS A 57 -6.34 8.41 11.54
N TYR A 58 -5.11 8.90 11.58
CA TYR A 58 -4.03 8.40 10.72
C TYR A 58 -3.60 6.98 11.09
N LEU A 59 -3.45 6.70 12.38
CA LEU A 59 -2.97 5.41 12.88
C LEU A 59 -4.08 4.49 13.39
N GLY A 60 -5.26 5.03 13.69
CA GLY A 60 -6.35 4.28 14.33
C GLY A 60 -6.33 4.38 15.87
N THR A 61 -5.23 4.84 16.44
CA THR A 61 -5.07 5.05 17.87
C THR A 61 -4.12 6.22 18.12
N ASP A 62 -4.30 6.92 19.23
CA ASP A 62 -3.39 7.98 19.69
C ASP A 62 -2.56 7.54 20.91
N THR A 63 -2.71 6.29 21.34
CA THR A 63 -1.97 5.74 22.48
C THR A 63 -0.60 5.25 22.01
N PRO A 64 0.52 5.81 22.51
CA PRO A 64 1.86 5.34 22.14
C PRO A 64 2.05 3.86 22.45
N GLY A 65 2.58 3.11 21.49
CA GLY A 65 2.86 1.68 21.64
C GLY A 65 1.64 0.77 21.49
N ASP A 66 0.45 1.32 21.23
CA ASP A 66 -0.78 0.54 21.07
C ASP A 66 -0.84 -0.03 19.63
N THR A 67 -0.16 -1.15 19.41
CA THR A 67 -0.14 -1.80 18.10
C THR A 67 -1.38 -2.65 17.83
N ALA A 68 -2.16 -2.99 18.86
CA ALA A 68 -3.37 -3.79 18.71
C ALA A 68 -4.51 -3.04 18.04
N ASN A 69 -4.50 -1.73 18.10
CA ASN A 69 -5.57 -0.86 17.57
C ASN A 69 -5.12 -0.02 16.38
N LEU A 70 -4.05 -0.41 15.69
CA LEU A 70 -3.64 0.25 14.45
C LEU A 70 -4.60 -0.11 13.33
N HIS A 71 -5.15 0.91 12.67
CA HIS A 71 -6.05 0.76 11.53
C HIS A 71 -5.72 1.79 10.47
N PHE A 72 -5.09 1.35 9.40
CA PHE A 72 -4.84 2.13 8.20
C PHE A 72 -4.65 1.19 7.01
N PRO A 73 -4.95 1.65 5.79
CA PRO A 73 -4.82 0.81 4.60
C PRO A 73 -3.38 0.41 4.30
N GLY A 74 -3.23 -0.70 3.62
CA GLY A 74 -1.94 -1.20 3.16
C GLY A 74 -2.07 -2.00 1.87
N ILE A 75 -1.09 -2.86 1.63
CA ILE A 75 -0.97 -3.66 0.42
C ILE A 75 -1.08 -5.13 0.81
N SER A 76 -1.92 -5.90 0.10
CA SER A 76 -2.09 -7.31 0.37
C SER A 76 -0.87 -8.12 -0.10
N ARG A 77 -0.77 -9.35 0.41
CA ARG A 77 0.24 -10.31 -0.03
C ARG A 77 0.16 -10.54 -1.54
N GLU A 78 -1.04 -10.78 -2.05
CA GLU A 78 -1.25 -11.08 -3.47
C GLU A 78 -0.86 -9.90 -4.35
N ALA A 79 -1.18 -8.68 -3.93
CA ALA A 79 -0.75 -7.48 -4.63
C ALA A 79 0.78 -7.34 -4.58
N ALA A 80 1.40 -7.57 -3.44
CA ALA A 80 2.85 -7.52 -3.30
C ALA A 80 3.54 -8.54 -4.21
N GLU A 81 3.03 -9.77 -4.26
CA GLU A 81 3.57 -10.81 -5.13
C GLU A 81 3.45 -10.42 -6.61
N LEU A 82 2.32 -9.84 -7.01
CA LEU A 82 2.13 -9.38 -8.39
C LEU A 82 3.10 -8.24 -8.73
N LEU A 83 3.28 -7.28 -7.84
CA LEU A 83 4.23 -6.19 -8.04
C LEU A 83 5.66 -6.73 -8.16
N ALA A 84 6.02 -7.72 -7.37
CA ALA A 84 7.33 -8.39 -7.49
C ALA A 84 7.50 -9.06 -8.86
N GLN A 85 6.43 -9.69 -9.38
CA GLN A 85 6.45 -10.28 -10.72
C GLN A 85 6.63 -9.22 -11.81
N ARG A 86 6.10 -8.01 -11.60
CA ARG A 86 6.28 -6.88 -12.51
C ARG A 86 7.67 -6.26 -12.43
N LYS A 87 8.49 -6.70 -11.47
CA LYS A 87 9.89 -6.24 -11.27
C LYS A 87 9.96 -4.72 -11.07
N ILE A 88 9.06 -4.19 -10.26
CA ILE A 88 9.12 -2.78 -9.89
C ILE A 88 10.36 -2.49 -9.06
N GLU A 89 10.83 -1.25 -9.05
CA GLU A 89 12.01 -0.85 -8.28
C GLU A 89 11.66 -0.48 -6.85
N ALA A 90 10.60 0.28 -6.66
CA ALA A 90 10.24 0.81 -5.36
C ALA A 90 8.74 1.00 -5.25
N ILE A 91 8.26 1.06 -4.01
CA ILE A 91 6.86 1.30 -3.70
C ILE A 91 6.73 2.36 -2.62
N GLY A 92 5.70 3.19 -2.73
CA GLY A 92 5.35 4.15 -1.70
C GLY A 92 3.85 4.14 -1.44
N ILE A 93 3.46 4.57 -0.27
CA ILE A 93 2.07 4.67 0.14
C ILE A 93 1.90 5.86 1.08
N ASP A 94 0.72 6.46 1.10
CA ASP A 94 0.42 7.62 1.95
C ASP A 94 -0.15 7.23 3.32
N THR A 95 0.17 6.02 3.79
CA THR A 95 -0.12 5.55 5.15
C THR A 95 1.18 5.35 5.92
N ALA A 96 1.08 4.91 7.17
CA ALA A 96 2.25 4.73 8.03
C ALA A 96 3.11 3.53 7.62
N SER A 97 2.56 2.57 6.88
CA SER A 97 3.27 1.35 6.47
C SER A 97 2.64 0.74 5.23
N ILE A 98 3.43 -0.01 4.47
CA ILE A 98 2.93 -0.78 3.32
C ILE A 98 2.09 -1.99 3.75
N ASP A 99 2.34 -2.54 4.93
CA ASP A 99 1.40 -3.49 5.53
C ASP A 99 0.28 -2.73 6.22
N TYR A 100 -0.97 -3.22 6.10
CA TYR A 100 -2.11 -2.55 6.73
C TYR A 100 -1.97 -2.58 8.28
N GLY A 101 -2.62 -1.62 8.95
CA GLY A 101 -2.37 -1.37 10.38
C GLY A 101 -2.61 -2.56 11.29
N ALA A 102 -3.61 -3.39 10.98
CA ALA A 102 -3.96 -4.56 11.79
C ALA A 102 -3.13 -5.80 11.47
N THR A 103 -2.10 -5.70 10.63
CA THR A 103 -1.24 -6.83 10.27
C THR A 103 -0.53 -7.41 11.51
N LYS A 104 -0.29 -8.71 11.48
CA LYS A 104 0.45 -9.39 12.55
C LYS A 104 1.75 -10.03 12.06
N ASP A 105 1.89 -10.22 10.76
CA ASP A 105 3.02 -10.94 10.15
C ASP A 105 3.88 -10.08 9.23
N PHE A 106 3.44 -8.86 8.90
CA PHE A 106 4.17 -7.95 8.02
C PHE A 106 4.54 -8.60 6.68
N ILE A 107 3.61 -9.37 6.12
CA ILE A 107 3.89 -10.21 4.95
C ILE A 107 4.27 -9.38 3.73
N THR A 108 3.69 -8.18 3.57
CA THR A 108 4.01 -7.30 2.43
C THR A 108 5.47 -6.87 2.47
N HIS A 109 5.98 -6.48 3.64
CA HIS A 109 7.40 -6.17 3.81
C HIS A 109 8.27 -7.38 3.46
N GLN A 110 7.89 -8.57 3.91
CA GLN A 110 8.66 -9.79 3.63
C GLN A 110 8.72 -10.09 2.14
N VAL A 111 7.59 -10.00 1.44
CA VAL A 111 7.53 -10.29 0.01
C VAL A 111 8.36 -9.29 -0.79
N LEU A 112 8.16 -7.99 -0.54
CA LEU A 112 8.82 -6.95 -1.34
C LEU A 112 10.31 -6.85 -1.01
N ASN A 113 10.68 -6.90 0.25
CA ASN A 113 12.10 -6.88 0.64
C ASN A 113 12.84 -8.11 0.13
N GLY A 114 12.18 -9.28 0.15
CA GLY A 114 12.74 -10.50 -0.41
C GLY A 114 13.00 -10.42 -1.92
N ALA A 115 12.29 -9.52 -2.62
CA ALA A 115 12.46 -9.25 -4.05
C ALA A 115 13.35 -8.02 -4.31
N ASN A 116 14.01 -7.47 -3.29
CA ASN A 116 14.84 -6.26 -3.35
C ASN A 116 14.07 -5.01 -3.83
N ILE A 117 12.82 -4.90 -3.44
CA ILE A 117 11.96 -3.74 -3.75
C ILE A 117 11.93 -2.84 -2.50
N TYR A 118 12.26 -1.56 -2.70
CA TYR A 118 12.26 -0.56 -1.63
C TYR A 118 10.88 -0.04 -1.29
#